data_0ddd8038b7d88966f54340cb5fb29b4b
#
_entry.id   0ddd8038b7d88966f54340cb5fb29b4b
#
_cell.length_a   1.000
_cell.length_b   1.000
_cell.length_c   1.000
_cell.angle_alpha   90.00
_cell.angle_beta   90.00
_cell.angle_gamma   90.00
#
_symmetry.space_group_name_H-M   'P 1'
#
loop_
_entity.id
_entity.type
_entity.pdbx_description
1 polymer ?
#
loop_
_entity_poly.entity_id
_entity_poly.type
_entity_poly.pdbx_seq_one_letter_code
_entity_poly.pdbx_strand_id
1 'polypeptide(L)'
;LTIDADINMHTASELGVNTDEIKILSDKETSLEIRRLLIGDNKRIESVSHFRKSTPPARGSKLIDITDNDDVFIEKYTKQINQNLHLGVVGTYSESGISSSCYHNNLAIAENILSHTKNNQGILCADMVAGTDAFASTLYAQFDLIVLVVEPTKRSVEIFNQYLKLAKSAKVDRLLKVVANKIEDDDDIDFVKSFVGDKLIASFEKSKHLKRVDKGVEKVSYQKLETSSQQSLVNIMDCLKTYSNKNNDAERLKRLWSAHKIYAGQDYVVRAVGDLSSQI
;
A
#
# COMPACT_ATOMS: atom_id res chain seq x y z
N LEU A 1 -4.73 -9.66 3.24
CA LEU A 1 -3.90 -8.85 4.12
C LEU A 1 -4.19 -7.36 3.89
N THR A 2 -4.42 -6.60 4.95
CA THR A 2 -4.44 -5.14 4.93
C THR A 2 -3.19 -4.61 5.62
N ILE A 3 -2.53 -3.64 5.02
CA ILE A 3 -1.42 -2.90 5.61
C ILE A 3 -1.87 -1.45 5.83
N ASP A 4 -1.97 -1.06 7.10
CA ASP A 4 -2.16 0.33 7.49
C ASP A 4 -0.80 1.06 7.40
N ALA A 5 -0.64 1.84 6.35
CA ALA A 5 0.53 2.66 6.07
C ALA A 5 0.18 4.16 6.12
N ASP A 6 -0.93 4.51 6.76
CA ASP A 6 -1.25 5.88 7.14
C ASP A 6 -0.60 6.22 8.49
N ILE A 7 -0.11 7.45 8.60
CA ILE A 7 0.55 7.95 9.82
C ILE A 7 -0.41 8.00 11.03
N ASN A 8 -1.71 8.11 10.77
CA ASN A 8 -2.74 8.22 11.80
C ASN A 8 -3.21 6.86 12.34
N MET A 9 -2.90 5.75 11.67
CA MET A 9 -3.18 4.36 12.10
C MET A 9 -4.67 4.11 12.45
N HIS A 10 -5.59 4.63 11.66
CA HIS A 10 -7.02 4.53 11.96
C HIS A 10 -7.64 3.15 11.67
N THR A 11 -7.03 2.37 10.74
CA THR A 11 -7.58 1.08 10.29
C THR A 11 -7.79 0.10 11.44
N ALA A 12 -6.90 0.09 12.44
CA ALA A 12 -7.03 -0.79 13.59
C ALA A 12 -8.31 -0.49 14.40
N SER A 13 -8.57 0.78 14.71
CA SER A 13 -9.75 1.21 15.45
C SER A 13 -11.04 0.96 14.67
N GLU A 14 -11.04 1.17 13.36
CA GLU A 14 -12.18 0.92 12.47
C GLU A 14 -12.53 -0.58 12.39
N LEU A 15 -11.53 -1.45 12.48
CA LEU A 15 -11.69 -2.90 12.56
C LEU A 15 -12.00 -3.40 13.98
N GLY A 16 -12.07 -2.49 14.96
CA GLY A 16 -12.38 -2.81 16.36
C GLY A 16 -11.25 -3.51 17.09
N VAL A 17 -10.00 -3.23 16.72
CA VAL A 17 -8.79 -3.77 17.34
C VAL A 17 -8.08 -2.69 18.12
N ASN A 18 -7.59 -3.05 19.33
CA ASN A 18 -6.73 -2.16 20.09
C ASN A 18 -5.33 -2.13 19.48
N THR A 19 -4.82 -0.93 19.19
CA THR A 19 -3.48 -0.73 18.64
C THR A 19 -2.36 -1.27 19.51
N ASP A 20 -2.55 -1.28 20.85
CA ASP A 20 -1.58 -1.82 21.81
C ASP A 20 -1.36 -3.34 21.68
N GLU A 21 -2.27 -4.03 20.99
CA GLU A 21 -2.17 -5.47 20.72
C GLU A 21 -1.47 -5.78 19.39
N ILE A 22 -1.04 -4.77 18.64
CA ILE A 22 -0.48 -4.92 17.31
C ILE A 22 1.00 -4.60 17.32
N LYS A 23 1.82 -5.46 16.73
CA LYS A 23 3.23 -5.16 16.46
C LYS A 23 3.36 -4.07 15.42
N ILE A 24 4.06 -3.01 15.76
CA ILE A 24 4.39 -1.94 14.82
C ILE A 24 5.53 -2.39 13.91
N LEU A 25 5.26 -2.46 12.61
CA LEU A 25 6.17 -3.02 11.62
C LEU A 25 7.44 -2.16 11.43
N SER A 26 7.33 -0.85 11.65
CA SER A 26 8.46 0.08 11.52
C SER A 26 9.35 0.18 12.76
N ASP A 27 8.95 -0.43 13.87
CA ASP A 27 9.81 -0.48 15.06
C ASP A 27 11.17 -1.06 14.71
N LYS A 28 12.22 -0.51 15.31
CA LYS A 28 13.60 -0.81 14.95
C LYS A 28 13.90 -2.32 15.01
N GLU A 29 13.48 -3.00 16.06
CA GLU A 29 13.72 -4.44 16.21
C GLU A 29 12.84 -5.25 15.26
N THR A 30 11.53 -4.94 15.22
CA THR A 30 10.56 -5.59 14.34
C THR A 30 10.96 -5.46 12.87
N SER A 31 11.31 -4.26 12.41
CA SER A 31 11.72 -4.04 11.02
C SER A 31 13.02 -4.76 10.67
N LEU A 32 13.93 -4.89 11.62
CA LEU A 32 15.17 -5.63 11.41
C LEU A 32 14.93 -7.14 11.32
N GLU A 33 14.05 -7.70 12.16
CA GLU A 33 13.63 -9.09 12.10
C GLU A 33 12.93 -9.40 10.77
N ILE A 34 11.99 -8.56 10.33
CA ILE A 34 11.28 -8.72 9.06
C ILE A 34 12.29 -8.70 7.90
N ARG A 35 13.23 -7.76 7.87
CA ARG A 35 14.25 -7.71 6.81
C ARG A 35 15.10 -8.97 6.77
N ARG A 36 15.52 -9.49 7.92
CA ARG A 36 16.26 -10.77 7.99
C ARG A 36 15.43 -11.92 7.46
N LEU A 37 14.14 -11.99 7.82
CA LEU A 37 13.21 -12.99 7.29
C LEU A 37 13.13 -12.91 5.76
N LEU A 38 12.93 -11.71 5.19
CA LEU A 38 12.74 -11.51 3.76
C LEU A 38 14.03 -11.76 2.95
N ILE A 39 15.18 -11.44 3.50
CA ILE A 39 16.48 -11.79 2.89
C ILE A 39 16.57 -13.30 2.65
N GLY A 40 16.21 -14.11 3.65
CA GLY A 40 16.32 -15.55 3.55
C GLY A 40 17.75 -15.98 3.19
N ASP A 41 17.87 -16.80 2.15
CA ASP A 41 19.16 -17.32 1.61
C ASP A 41 19.67 -16.52 0.40
N ASN A 42 19.19 -15.30 0.18
CA ASN A 42 19.58 -14.47 -0.96
C ASN A 42 21.05 -14.03 -0.84
N LYS A 43 21.91 -14.64 -1.64
CA LYS A 43 23.36 -14.38 -1.66
C LYS A 43 23.79 -13.04 -2.25
N ARG A 44 22.85 -12.29 -2.87
CA ARG A 44 23.12 -10.94 -3.39
C ARG A 44 23.14 -9.87 -2.31
N ILE A 45 22.64 -10.20 -1.11
CA ILE A 45 22.53 -9.27 0.02
C ILE A 45 23.56 -9.69 1.07
N GLU A 46 24.67 -8.99 1.14
CA GLU A 46 25.78 -9.32 2.02
C GLU A 46 25.46 -9.08 3.50
N SER A 47 24.63 -8.07 3.76
CA SER A 47 24.20 -7.71 5.12
C SER A 47 22.82 -7.06 5.13
N VAL A 48 22.16 -7.02 6.29
CA VAL A 48 20.85 -6.38 6.45
C VAL A 48 20.92 -4.89 6.11
N SER A 49 22.06 -4.23 6.30
CA SER A 49 22.24 -2.82 5.92
C SER A 49 22.18 -2.59 4.41
N HIS A 50 22.49 -3.60 3.59
CA HIS A 50 22.35 -3.56 2.14
C HIS A 50 20.91 -3.87 1.66
N PHE A 51 20.05 -4.37 2.52
CA PHE A 51 18.62 -4.59 2.20
C PHE A 51 17.87 -3.27 2.30
N ARG A 52 17.73 -2.62 1.17
CA ARG A 52 17.10 -1.29 1.07
C ARG A 52 15.59 -1.40 0.82
N LYS A 53 14.87 -0.28 1.03
CA LYS A 53 13.43 -0.22 0.80
C LYS A 53 13.00 -0.74 -0.59
N SER A 54 13.81 -0.47 -1.60
CA SER A 54 13.53 -0.82 -2.99
C SER A 54 14.10 -2.17 -3.41
N THR A 55 14.84 -2.89 -2.54
CA THR A 55 15.48 -4.18 -2.89
C THR A 55 14.41 -5.21 -3.28
N PRO A 56 14.41 -5.68 -4.54
CA PRO A 56 13.42 -6.66 -4.97
C PRO A 56 13.79 -8.07 -4.54
N PRO A 57 12.83 -9.01 -4.50
CA PRO A 57 13.15 -10.40 -4.23
C PRO A 57 14.01 -10.99 -5.34
N ALA A 58 14.90 -11.91 -4.96
CA ALA A 58 15.75 -12.67 -5.86
C ALA A 58 15.82 -14.13 -5.41
N ARG A 59 16.62 -14.95 -6.10
CA ARG A 59 16.81 -16.35 -5.72
C ARG A 59 17.31 -16.47 -4.28
N GLY A 60 16.57 -17.22 -3.47
CA GLY A 60 16.85 -17.40 -2.05
C GLY A 60 16.10 -16.43 -1.13
N SER A 61 15.47 -15.36 -1.64
CA SER A 61 14.61 -14.52 -0.82
C SER A 61 13.37 -15.28 -0.33
N LYS A 62 12.97 -15.03 0.92
CA LYS A 62 11.68 -15.50 1.44
C LYS A 62 10.57 -14.64 0.86
N LEU A 63 9.55 -15.28 0.33
CA LEU A 63 8.32 -14.63 -0.10
C LEU A 63 7.21 -14.90 0.91
N ILE A 64 6.43 -13.87 1.21
CA ILE A 64 5.26 -13.92 2.09
C ILE A 64 4.08 -14.52 1.33
N ASP A 65 3.45 -15.53 1.88
CA ASP A 65 2.20 -16.08 1.38
C ASP A 65 1.02 -15.53 2.19
N ILE A 66 0.35 -14.52 1.66
CA ILE A 66 -0.78 -13.86 2.35
C ILE A 66 -2.06 -14.71 2.40
N THR A 67 -2.06 -15.88 1.78
CA THR A 67 -3.18 -16.85 1.82
C THR A 67 -2.94 -17.98 2.80
N ASP A 68 -1.76 -18.07 3.37
CA ASP A 68 -1.35 -19.06 4.35
C ASP A 68 -1.30 -18.41 5.74
N ASN A 69 -2.21 -18.80 6.62
CA ASN A 69 -2.25 -18.27 8.00
C ASN A 69 -1.04 -18.74 8.83
N ASP A 70 -0.36 -19.80 8.41
CA ASP A 70 0.84 -20.34 9.05
C ASP A 70 2.13 -19.73 8.46
N ASP A 71 2.04 -18.83 7.50
CA ASP A 71 3.22 -18.08 7.02
C ASP A 71 3.82 -17.28 8.17
N VAL A 72 5.13 -17.42 8.38
CA VAL A 72 5.86 -16.81 9.51
C VAL A 72 5.63 -15.31 9.62
N PHE A 73 5.51 -14.60 8.48
CA PHE A 73 5.24 -13.16 8.50
C PHE A 73 3.80 -12.89 8.98
N ILE A 74 2.84 -13.63 8.46
CA ILE A 74 1.42 -13.50 8.82
C ILE A 74 1.21 -13.77 10.29
N GLU A 75 1.69 -14.91 10.79
CA GLU A 75 1.54 -15.33 12.18
C GLU A 75 2.22 -14.34 13.15
N LYS A 76 3.45 -13.92 12.85
CA LYS A 76 4.30 -13.22 13.82
C LYS A 76 4.11 -11.69 13.82
N TYR A 77 3.77 -11.09 12.66
CA TYR A 77 3.81 -9.64 12.48
C TYR A 77 2.48 -9.02 12.08
N THR A 78 1.40 -9.80 11.99
CA THR A 78 0.07 -9.28 11.72
C THR A 78 -0.93 -9.66 12.82
N LYS A 79 -2.01 -8.90 12.92
CA LYS A 79 -3.16 -9.23 13.78
C LYS A 79 -4.23 -9.88 12.94
N GLN A 80 -4.62 -11.10 13.29
CA GLN A 80 -5.76 -11.75 12.66
C GLN A 80 -7.06 -11.06 13.12
N ILE A 81 -7.84 -10.59 12.15
CA ILE A 81 -9.15 -9.97 12.36
C ILE A 81 -10.26 -11.03 12.23
N ASN A 82 -10.14 -11.89 11.22
CA ASN A 82 -10.99 -13.05 11.00
C ASN A 82 -10.23 -14.09 10.15
N GLN A 83 -10.89 -15.19 9.77
CA GLN A 83 -10.26 -16.29 9.00
C GLN A 83 -9.59 -15.84 7.69
N ASN A 84 -10.07 -14.74 7.08
CA ASN A 84 -9.64 -14.28 5.76
C ASN A 84 -8.98 -12.89 5.79
N LEU A 85 -8.85 -12.27 6.95
CA LEU A 85 -8.36 -10.91 7.07
C LEU A 85 -7.31 -10.78 8.17
N HIS A 86 -6.14 -10.33 7.80
CA HIS A 86 -5.05 -9.93 8.68
C HIS A 86 -4.75 -8.45 8.52
N LEU A 87 -4.33 -7.81 9.60
CA LEU A 87 -3.93 -6.41 9.64
C LEU A 87 -2.46 -6.31 10.07
N GLY A 88 -1.65 -5.65 9.25
CA GLY A 88 -0.32 -5.15 9.61
C GLY A 88 -0.36 -3.63 9.73
N VAL A 89 0.31 -3.08 10.73
CA VAL A 89 0.37 -1.62 10.98
C VAL A 89 1.81 -1.15 10.86
N VAL A 90 2.04 -0.23 9.94
CA VAL A 90 3.39 0.34 9.74
C VAL A 90 3.81 1.17 10.94
N GLY A 91 2.92 1.96 11.48
CA GLY A 91 3.18 2.79 12.65
C GLY A 91 3.42 4.26 12.33
N THR A 92 3.47 5.07 13.36
CA THR A 92 3.70 6.52 13.32
C THR A 92 5.10 6.88 13.81
N TYR A 93 5.32 8.14 14.15
CA TYR A 93 6.56 8.59 14.77
C TYR A 93 6.71 7.98 16.17
N SER A 94 7.90 7.45 16.48
CA SER A 94 8.25 7.10 17.85
C SER A 94 8.57 8.36 18.68
N GLU A 95 8.34 8.33 19.98
CA GLU A 95 8.72 9.44 20.88
C GLU A 95 10.21 9.77 20.76
N SER A 96 11.06 8.74 20.64
CA SER A 96 12.51 8.90 20.45
C SER A 96 12.88 9.44 19.06
N GLY A 97 11.96 9.40 18.09
CA GLY A 97 12.14 9.87 16.72
C GLY A 97 11.68 11.31 16.48
N ILE A 98 11.14 11.99 17.50
CA ILE A 98 10.75 13.39 17.41
C ILE A 98 11.96 14.23 17.01
N SER A 99 11.79 15.05 15.95
CA SER A 99 12.83 15.92 15.37
C SER A 99 13.97 15.19 14.62
N SER A 100 14.01 13.87 14.58
CA SER A 100 15.12 13.11 13.95
C SER A 100 14.68 12.12 12.87
N SER A 101 13.40 11.75 12.78
CA SER A 101 12.90 10.77 11.83
C SER A 101 11.90 11.39 10.85
N CYS A 102 11.96 10.91 9.60
CA CYS A 102 10.97 11.21 8.58
C CYS A 102 10.03 10.01 8.42
N TYR A 103 8.72 10.24 8.31
CA TYR A 103 7.72 9.18 8.12
C TYR A 103 8.04 8.30 6.91
N HIS A 104 8.64 8.84 5.86
CA HIS A 104 9.09 8.06 4.70
C HIS A 104 10.06 6.92 5.06
N ASN A 105 10.76 7.02 6.19
CA ASN A 105 11.61 5.92 6.67
C ASN A 105 10.77 4.74 7.19
N ASN A 106 9.61 5.03 7.78
CA ASN A 106 8.68 4.00 8.25
C ASN A 106 8.07 3.25 7.06
N LEU A 107 7.74 3.93 5.97
CA LEU A 107 7.23 3.31 4.75
C LEU A 107 8.22 2.34 4.09
N ALA A 108 9.51 2.41 4.42
CA ALA A 108 10.50 1.50 3.87
C ALA A 108 10.24 0.03 4.20
N ILE A 109 9.65 -0.26 5.37
CA ILE A 109 9.29 -1.63 5.72
C ILE A 109 8.07 -2.10 4.94
N ALA A 110 7.08 -1.23 4.69
CA ALA A 110 5.95 -1.54 3.84
C ALA A 110 6.40 -1.89 2.41
N GLU A 111 7.35 -1.12 1.84
CA GLU A 111 7.93 -1.44 0.53
C GLU A 111 8.59 -2.82 0.49
N ASN A 112 9.34 -3.18 1.54
CA ASN A 112 9.97 -4.50 1.64
C ASN A 112 8.94 -5.64 1.71
N ILE A 113 7.87 -5.48 2.50
CA ILE A 113 6.78 -6.45 2.64
C ILE A 113 6.05 -6.60 1.29
N LEU A 114 5.62 -5.50 0.71
CA LEU A 114 4.91 -5.48 -0.57
C LEU A 114 5.72 -6.15 -1.69
N SER A 115 7.02 -5.83 -1.81
CA SER A 115 7.89 -6.40 -2.85
C SER A 115 8.08 -7.91 -2.70
N HIS A 116 8.05 -8.43 -1.48
CA HIS A 116 8.28 -9.84 -1.15
C HIS A 116 6.99 -10.65 -0.95
N THR A 117 5.83 -10.09 -1.29
CA THR A 117 4.56 -10.84 -1.27
C THR A 117 4.45 -11.72 -2.53
N LYS A 118 4.10 -13.00 -2.35
CA LYS A 118 3.81 -13.91 -3.46
C LYS A 118 2.64 -13.40 -4.29
N ASN A 119 2.73 -13.56 -5.59
CA ASN A 119 1.58 -13.41 -6.46
C ASN A 119 0.72 -14.68 -6.36
N ASN A 120 -0.34 -14.60 -5.60
CA ASN A 120 -1.32 -15.67 -5.42
C ASN A 120 -2.74 -15.09 -5.49
N GLN A 121 -3.73 -15.87 -5.15
CA GLN A 121 -5.14 -15.43 -5.19
C GLN A 121 -5.54 -14.50 -4.02
N GLY A 122 -4.63 -14.22 -3.11
CA GLY A 122 -4.86 -13.30 -2.01
C GLY A 122 -4.84 -11.85 -2.47
N ILE A 123 -5.54 -10.99 -1.72
CA ILE A 123 -5.56 -9.54 -1.96
C ILE A 123 -4.77 -8.86 -0.85
N LEU A 124 -3.82 -8.01 -1.25
CA LEU A 124 -3.16 -7.10 -0.34
C LEU A 124 -3.66 -5.69 -0.61
N CYS A 125 -4.27 -5.07 0.40
CA CYS A 125 -4.69 -3.68 0.38
C CYS A 125 -3.75 -2.86 1.27
N ALA A 126 -3.18 -1.77 0.75
CA ALA A 126 -2.40 -0.83 1.54
C ALA A 126 -3.16 0.49 1.64
N ASP A 127 -3.49 0.87 2.86
CA ASP A 127 -4.02 2.20 3.17
C ASP A 127 -2.85 3.17 3.32
N MET A 128 -2.84 4.19 2.47
CA MET A 128 -1.69 5.08 2.31
C MET A 128 -2.07 6.52 2.67
N VAL A 129 -1.11 7.25 3.20
CA VAL A 129 -1.25 8.69 3.42
C VAL A 129 -1.69 9.39 2.14
N ALA A 130 -2.64 10.32 2.28
CA ALA A 130 -3.03 11.21 1.19
C ALA A 130 -1.84 12.06 0.73
N GLY A 131 -1.65 12.18 -0.58
CA GLY A 131 -0.55 12.95 -1.15
C GLY A 131 0.27 12.14 -2.16
N THR A 132 1.34 12.71 -2.68
CA THR A 132 2.16 12.12 -3.75
C THR A 132 3.30 11.25 -3.25
N ASP A 133 3.30 10.88 -1.97
CA ASP A 133 4.41 10.19 -1.29
C ASP A 133 4.76 8.81 -1.88
N ALA A 134 3.77 8.12 -2.45
CA ALA A 134 4.03 6.88 -3.18
C ALA A 134 5.05 7.03 -4.32
N PHE A 135 5.17 8.24 -4.90
CA PHE A 135 6.12 8.57 -5.95
C PHE A 135 7.45 9.16 -5.44
N ALA A 136 7.48 9.61 -4.18
CA ALA A 136 8.73 10.01 -3.52
C ALA A 136 9.62 8.79 -3.18
N SER A 137 9.07 7.59 -3.26
CA SER A 137 9.73 6.32 -3.04
C SER A 137 9.51 5.37 -4.23
N THR A 138 9.76 4.08 -4.05
CA THR A 138 9.49 3.05 -5.06
C THR A 138 8.14 2.33 -4.87
N LEU A 139 7.29 2.84 -3.97
CA LEU A 139 5.98 2.24 -3.67
C LEU A 139 5.10 2.09 -4.90
N TYR A 140 5.08 3.05 -5.81
CA TYR A 140 4.30 2.99 -7.04
C TYR A 140 4.56 1.72 -7.87
N ALA A 141 5.75 1.13 -7.75
CA ALA A 141 6.14 -0.07 -8.50
C ALA A 141 5.57 -1.37 -7.90
N GLN A 142 5.07 -1.31 -6.66
CA GLN A 142 4.62 -2.49 -5.91
C GLN A 142 3.21 -2.96 -6.30
N PHE A 143 2.35 -2.03 -6.75
CA PHE A 143 0.92 -2.26 -6.88
C PHE A 143 0.50 -2.72 -8.27
N ASP A 144 -0.55 -3.54 -8.31
CA ASP A 144 -1.26 -3.90 -9.54
C ASP A 144 -2.38 -2.89 -9.85
N LEU A 145 -2.87 -2.20 -8.84
CA LEU A 145 -3.85 -1.11 -8.95
C LEU A 145 -3.51 -0.01 -7.93
N ILE A 146 -3.50 1.23 -8.38
CA ILE A 146 -3.37 2.42 -7.53
C ILE A 146 -4.71 3.16 -7.58
N VAL A 147 -5.38 3.25 -6.44
CA VAL A 147 -6.67 3.93 -6.31
C VAL A 147 -6.48 5.27 -5.62
N LEU A 148 -6.76 6.35 -6.32
CA LEU A 148 -6.85 7.68 -5.74
C LEU A 148 -8.28 7.96 -5.34
N VAL A 149 -8.53 8.17 -4.06
CA VAL A 149 -9.83 8.58 -3.54
C VAL A 149 -9.95 10.10 -3.61
N VAL A 150 -11.01 10.60 -4.25
CA VAL A 150 -11.27 12.04 -4.39
C VAL A 150 -12.69 12.38 -3.92
N GLU A 151 -12.87 13.57 -3.38
CA GLU A 151 -14.17 14.17 -3.09
C GLU A 151 -14.58 15.08 -4.26
N PRO A 152 -15.88 15.42 -4.43
CA PRO A 152 -16.37 16.30 -5.50
C PRO A 152 -16.04 17.77 -5.20
N THR A 153 -14.77 18.08 -5.02
CA THR A 153 -14.27 19.43 -4.79
C THR A 153 -13.10 19.72 -5.72
N LYS A 154 -12.99 20.95 -6.17
CA LYS A 154 -11.90 21.39 -7.05
C LYS A 154 -10.52 21.02 -6.48
N ARG A 155 -10.31 21.25 -5.18
CA ARG A 155 -9.05 20.94 -4.50
C ARG A 155 -8.73 19.45 -4.57
N SER A 156 -9.73 18.58 -4.34
CA SER A 156 -9.52 17.15 -4.35
C SER A 156 -9.22 16.61 -5.74
N VAL A 157 -9.93 17.06 -6.77
CA VAL A 157 -9.70 16.58 -8.15
C VAL A 157 -8.42 17.14 -8.78
N GLU A 158 -7.92 18.32 -8.35
CA GLU A 158 -6.65 18.87 -8.82
C GLU A 158 -5.45 17.99 -8.43
N ILE A 159 -5.52 17.28 -7.31
CA ILE A 159 -4.51 16.30 -6.90
C ILE A 159 -4.36 15.20 -7.94
N PHE A 160 -5.44 14.78 -8.59
CA PHE A 160 -5.37 13.76 -9.65
C PHE A 160 -4.42 14.17 -10.79
N ASN A 161 -4.40 15.41 -11.20
CA ASN A 161 -3.50 15.87 -12.26
C ASN A 161 -2.03 15.73 -11.86
N GLN A 162 -1.70 15.99 -10.61
CA GLN A 162 -0.35 15.80 -10.07
C GLN A 162 0.01 14.31 -10.06
N TYR A 163 -0.89 13.45 -9.56
CA TYR A 163 -0.72 12.00 -9.59
C TYR A 163 -0.53 11.46 -10.99
N LEU A 164 -1.39 11.88 -11.93
CA LEU A 164 -1.33 11.43 -13.32
C LEU A 164 0.01 11.80 -13.99
N LYS A 165 0.51 13.01 -13.72
CA LYS A 165 1.82 13.45 -14.22
C LYS A 165 2.95 12.55 -13.70
N LEU A 166 2.96 12.26 -12.40
CA LEU A 166 3.95 11.39 -11.77
C LEU A 166 3.82 9.94 -12.25
N ALA A 167 2.59 9.43 -12.31
CA ALA A 167 2.30 8.08 -12.80
C ALA A 167 2.76 7.88 -14.27
N LYS A 168 2.56 8.88 -15.14
CA LYS A 168 3.08 8.88 -16.52
C LYS A 168 4.60 8.84 -16.54
N SER A 169 5.26 9.68 -15.73
CA SER A 169 6.72 9.69 -15.62
C SER A 169 7.27 8.36 -15.12
N ALA A 170 6.57 7.71 -14.20
CA ALA A 170 6.90 6.39 -13.67
C ALA A 170 6.42 5.22 -14.55
N LYS A 171 5.71 5.49 -15.67
CA LYS A 171 5.13 4.50 -16.59
C LYS A 171 4.14 3.53 -15.93
N VAL A 172 3.40 4.02 -14.93
CA VAL A 172 2.36 3.27 -14.20
C VAL A 172 0.98 3.93 -14.29
N ASP A 173 0.79 4.91 -15.15
CA ASP A 173 -0.47 5.66 -15.33
C ASP A 173 -1.66 4.76 -15.71
N ARG A 174 -1.39 3.61 -16.35
CA ARG A 174 -2.43 2.60 -16.61
C ARG A 174 -3.03 2.02 -15.33
N LEU A 175 -2.25 1.91 -14.27
CA LEU A 175 -2.62 1.35 -12.97
C LEU A 175 -3.37 2.36 -12.09
N LEU A 176 -3.26 3.66 -12.40
CA LEU A 176 -3.93 4.71 -11.66
C LEU A 176 -5.41 4.76 -12.03
N LYS A 177 -6.26 4.60 -11.03
CA LYS A 177 -7.71 4.73 -11.10
C LYS A 177 -8.20 5.69 -10.02
N VAL A 178 -9.43 6.15 -10.17
CA VAL A 178 -10.06 7.11 -9.26
C VAL A 178 -11.35 6.52 -8.72
N VAL A 179 -11.57 6.76 -7.44
CA VAL A 179 -12.82 6.49 -6.75
C VAL A 179 -13.32 7.82 -6.20
N ALA A 180 -14.55 8.18 -6.53
CA ALA A 180 -15.21 9.34 -5.96
C ALA A 180 -15.86 8.97 -4.62
N ASN A 181 -15.65 9.80 -3.60
CA ASN A 181 -16.20 9.58 -2.25
C ASN A 181 -17.04 10.77 -1.80
N LYS A 182 -17.98 10.51 -0.90
CA LYS A 182 -18.92 11.51 -0.34
C LYS A 182 -19.80 12.18 -1.38
N ILE A 183 -20.19 11.43 -2.39
CA ILE A 183 -21.11 11.87 -3.44
C ILE A 183 -22.49 12.11 -2.86
N GLU A 184 -23.13 13.21 -3.22
CA GLU A 184 -24.50 13.55 -2.81
C GLU A 184 -25.52 13.37 -3.93
N ASP A 185 -25.11 13.64 -5.19
CA ASP A 185 -25.98 13.59 -6.37
C ASP A 185 -25.18 13.27 -7.65
N ASP A 186 -25.90 13.23 -8.77
CA ASP A 186 -25.30 12.96 -10.09
C ASP A 186 -24.40 14.11 -10.58
N ASP A 187 -24.65 15.35 -10.18
CA ASP A 187 -23.82 16.50 -10.54
C ASP A 187 -22.42 16.36 -9.95
N ASP A 188 -22.32 15.80 -8.75
CA ASP A 188 -21.02 15.47 -8.11
C ASP A 188 -20.24 14.44 -8.93
N ILE A 189 -20.92 13.41 -9.45
CA ILE A 189 -20.29 12.39 -10.30
C ILE A 189 -19.82 13.01 -11.60
N ASP A 190 -20.65 13.80 -12.26
CA ASP A 190 -20.33 14.47 -13.51
C ASP A 190 -19.18 15.47 -13.32
N PHE A 191 -19.18 16.18 -12.20
CA PHE A 191 -18.06 17.06 -11.82
C PHE A 191 -16.75 16.28 -11.74
N VAL A 192 -16.67 15.21 -10.95
CA VAL A 192 -15.44 14.41 -10.82
C VAL A 192 -15.04 13.84 -12.17
N LYS A 193 -16.01 13.27 -12.92
CA LYS A 193 -15.77 12.65 -14.22
C LYS A 193 -15.22 13.65 -15.26
N SER A 194 -15.61 14.92 -15.19
CA SER A 194 -15.10 15.95 -16.09
C SER A 194 -13.59 16.18 -15.95
N PHE A 195 -13.00 15.88 -14.78
CA PHE A 195 -11.56 16.00 -14.52
C PHE A 195 -10.79 14.71 -14.77
N VAL A 196 -11.36 13.56 -14.38
CA VAL A 196 -10.61 12.28 -14.35
C VAL A 196 -10.96 11.35 -15.52
N GLY A 197 -12.03 11.63 -16.25
CA GLY A 197 -12.45 10.88 -17.44
C GLY A 197 -12.73 9.42 -17.13
N ASP A 198 -12.19 8.54 -17.97
CA ASP A 198 -12.29 7.08 -17.88
C ASP A 198 -11.51 6.45 -16.71
N LYS A 199 -10.81 7.25 -15.93
CA LYS A 199 -10.13 6.78 -14.73
C LYS A 199 -11.09 6.55 -13.57
N LEU A 200 -12.27 7.17 -13.55
CA LEU A 200 -13.31 6.93 -12.54
C LEU A 200 -13.87 5.51 -12.69
N ILE A 201 -13.71 4.70 -11.65
CA ILE A 201 -14.15 3.29 -11.65
C ILE A 201 -15.28 3.00 -10.67
N ALA A 202 -15.46 3.84 -9.66
CA ALA A 202 -16.48 3.68 -8.64
C ALA A 202 -16.80 5.01 -7.95
N SER A 203 -17.95 5.09 -7.31
CA SER A 203 -18.36 6.22 -6.48
C SER A 203 -19.06 5.72 -5.21
N PHE A 204 -18.82 6.41 -4.11
CA PHE A 204 -19.44 6.14 -2.81
C PHE A 204 -20.21 7.37 -2.34
N GLU A 205 -21.46 7.13 -1.98
CA GLU A 205 -22.30 8.14 -1.35
C GLU A 205 -21.88 8.38 0.12
N LYS A 206 -22.38 9.46 0.71
CA LYS A 206 -22.27 9.68 2.15
C LYS A 206 -23.07 8.61 2.91
N SER A 207 -22.40 7.63 3.46
CA SER A 207 -23.02 6.50 4.16
C SER A 207 -23.43 6.87 5.58
N LYS A 208 -24.68 6.60 5.92
CA LYS A 208 -25.19 6.71 7.30
C LYS A 208 -24.58 5.62 8.20
N HIS A 209 -24.37 4.43 7.63
CA HIS A 209 -23.75 3.32 8.35
C HIS A 209 -22.31 3.64 8.71
N LEU A 210 -21.47 4.05 7.73
CA LEU A 210 -20.08 4.39 8.00
C LEU A 210 -19.95 5.55 8.98
N LYS A 211 -20.81 6.57 8.92
CA LYS A 211 -20.83 7.65 9.92
C LYS A 211 -21.08 7.15 11.35
N ARG A 212 -21.78 6.03 11.52
CA ARG A 212 -22.01 5.41 12.84
C ARG A 212 -20.81 4.55 13.26
N VAL A 213 -20.13 3.92 12.28
CA VAL A 213 -18.85 3.22 12.50
C VAL A 213 -17.78 4.21 12.97
N ASP A 214 -17.61 5.34 12.29
CA ASP A 214 -16.66 6.41 12.66
C ASP A 214 -16.89 6.95 14.09
N LYS A 215 -18.14 6.91 14.56
CA LYS A 215 -18.49 7.28 15.94
C LYS A 215 -18.29 6.16 16.95
N GLY A 216 -17.82 4.99 16.55
CA GLY A 216 -17.69 3.81 17.41
C GLY A 216 -19.01 3.21 17.88
N VAL A 217 -20.14 3.58 17.26
CA VAL A 217 -21.49 3.10 17.65
C VAL A 217 -21.81 1.74 17.02
N GLU A 218 -21.24 1.47 15.85
CA GLU A 218 -21.43 0.22 15.09
C GLU A 218 -20.08 -0.31 14.59
N LYS A 219 -20.06 -1.61 14.27
CA LYS A 219 -18.94 -2.22 13.53
C LYS A 219 -19.22 -2.13 12.03
N VAL A 220 -18.16 -2.03 11.24
CA VAL A 220 -18.25 -2.06 9.78
C VAL A 220 -18.93 -3.36 9.31
N SER A 221 -19.86 -3.24 8.38
CA SER A 221 -20.59 -4.39 7.82
C SER A 221 -20.93 -4.12 6.35
N TYR A 222 -20.48 -5.01 5.48
CA TYR A 222 -20.80 -4.95 4.04
C TYR A 222 -22.30 -4.93 3.76
N GLN A 223 -23.07 -5.72 4.51
CA GLN A 223 -24.52 -5.86 4.32
C GLN A 223 -25.30 -4.59 4.70
N LYS A 224 -24.69 -3.71 5.49
CA LYS A 224 -25.29 -2.43 5.91
C LYS A 224 -24.88 -1.26 5.02
N LEU A 225 -23.97 -1.47 4.07
CA LEU A 225 -23.65 -0.46 3.07
C LEU A 225 -24.81 -0.28 2.11
N GLU A 226 -24.95 0.90 1.58
CA GLU A 226 -25.86 1.24 0.49
C GLU A 226 -25.61 0.34 -0.73
N THR A 227 -26.66 -0.05 -1.47
CA THR A 227 -26.51 -0.96 -2.64
C THR A 227 -25.56 -0.41 -3.70
N SER A 228 -25.58 0.90 -3.93
CA SER A 228 -24.62 1.60 -4.81
C SER A 228 -23.17 1.44 -4.34
N SER A 229 -22.94 1.55 -3.03
CA SER A 229 -21.62 1.35 -2.42
C SER A 229 -21.15 -0.10 -2.52
N GLN A 230 -22.05 -1.07 -2.34
CA GLN A 230 -21.73 -2.49 -2.56
C GLN A 230 -21.33 -2.76 -4.01
N GLN A 231 -22.07 -2.18 -4.98
CA GLN A 231 -21.73 -2.30 -6.40
C GLN A 231 -20.39 -1.63 -6.72
N SER A 232 -20.09 -0.50 -6.10
CA SER A 232 -18.82 0.20 -6.25
C SER A 232 -17.64 -0.65 -5.78
N LEU A 233 -17.78 -1.39 -4.68
CA LEU A 233 -16.78 -2.35 -4.24
C LEU A 233 -16.58 -3.47 -5.26
N VAL A 234 -17.66 -3.99 -5.86
CA VAL A 234 -17.57 -4.99 -6.93
C VAL A 234 -16.81 -4.43 -8.13
N ASN A 235 -17.11 -3.20 -8.55
CA ASN A 235 -16.42 -2.54 -9.66
C ASN A 235 -14.90 -2.41 -9.41
N ILE A 236 -14.49 -2.05 -8.19
CA ILE A 236 -13.08 -1.98 -7.79
C ILE A 236 -12.44 -3.37 -7.88
N MET A 237 -13.10 -4.40 -7.37
CA MET A 237 -12.61 -5.78 -7.42
C MET A 237 -12.46 -6.30 -8.84
N ASP A 238 -13.40 -6.01 -9.73
CA ASP A 238 -13.32 -6.43 -11.14
C ASP A 238 -12.23 -5.66 -11.90
N CYS A 239 -12.06 -4.39 -11.56
CA CYS A 239 -10.92 -3.61 -12.05
C CYS A 239 -9.60 -4.26 -11.61
N LEU A 240 -9.44 -4.58 -10.32
CA LEU A 240 -8.24 -5.24 -9.80
C LEU A 240 -7.97 -6.57 -10.51
N LYS A 241 -8.96 -7.45 -10.66
CA LYS A 241 -8.82 -8.72 -11.39
C LYS A 241 -8.35 -8.50 -12.82
N THR A 242 -8.90 -7.49 -13.50
CA THR A 242 -8.50 -7.17 -14.89
C THR A 242 -7.02 -6.81 -14.98
N TYR A 243 -6.49 -6.09 -14.02
CA TYR A 243 -5.09 -5.67 -14.00
C TYR A 243 -4.15 -6.75 -13.45
N SER A 244 -4.53 -7.49 -12.42
CA SER A 244 -3.73 -8.58 -11.87
C SER A 244 -3.56 -9.73 -12.86
N ASN A 245 -4.58 -10.06 -13.65
CA ASN A 245 -4.50 -11.09 -14.70
C ASN A 245 -3.58 -10.68 -15.87
N LYS A 246 -3.39 -9.37 -16.10
CA LYS A 246 -2.51 -8.83 -17.14
C LYS A 246 -1.07 -8.63 -16.68
N ASN A 247 -0.87 -8.47 -15.38
CA ASN A 247 0.44 -8.30 -14.77
C ASN A 247 0.94 -9.66 -14.28
N ASN A 248 1.66 -10.37 -15.12
CA ASN A 248 2.35 -11.56 -14.66
C ASN A 248 3.51 -11.18 -13.72
N ASP A 249 3.99 -12.11 -12.93
CA ASP A 249 5.11 -11.92 -12.00
C ASP A 249 6.34 -11.30 -12.65
N ALA A 250 6.61 -11.65 -13.90
CA ALA A 250 7.75 -11.13 -14.63
C ALA A 250 7.65 -9.62 -14.90
N GLU A 251 6.45 -9.10 -15.23
CA GLU A 251 6.27 -7.65 -15.41
C GLU A 251 6.40 -6.89 -14.08
N ARG A 252 5.81 -7.45 -13.01
CA ARG A 252 5.94 -6.87 -11.66
C ARG A 252 7.40 -6.84 -11.23
N LEU A 253 8.11 -7.97 -11.32
CA LEU A 253 9.53 -8.04 -11.00
C LEU A 253 10.36 -7.08 -11.84
N LYS A 254 10.08 -6.95 -13.14
CA LYS A 254 10.75 -5.99 -14.00
C LYS A 254 10.56 -4.54 -13.54
N ARG A 255 9.36 -4.17 -13.08
CA ARG A 255 9.11 -2.84 -12.50
C ARG A 255 9.93 -2.63 -11.21
N LEU A 256 9.92 -3.62 -10.31
CA LEU A 256 10.67 -3.57 -9.06
C LEU A 256 12.17 -3.42 -9.31
N TRP A 257 12.73 -4.23 -10.20
CA TRP A 257 14.15 -4.15 -10.57
C TRP A 257 14.51 -2.81 -11.21
N SER A 258 13.64 -2.29 -12.09
CA SER A 258 13.87 -0.98 -12.72
C SER A 258 13.87 0.15 -11.69
N ALA A 259 12.92 0.14 -10.75
CA ALA A 259 12.86 1.12 -9.67
C ALA A 259 14.07 1.01 -8.74
N HIS A 260 14.47 -0.22 -8.38
CA HIS A 260 15.65 -0.46 -7.55
C HIS A 260 16.94 0.03 -8.21
N LYS A 261 17.12 -0.23 -9.50
CA LYS A 261 18.29 0.22 -10.27
C LYS A 261 18.42 1.74 -10.24
N ILE A 262 17.32 2.47 -10.43
CA ILE A 262 17.32 3.94 -10.33
C ILE A 262 17.68 4.39 -8.92
N TYR A 263 17.09 3.76 -7.90
CA TYR A 263 17.36 4.09 -6.50
C TYR A 263 18.82 3.79 -6.11
N ALA A 264 19.31 2.60 -6.41
CA ALA A 264 20.66 2.14 -6.04
C ALA A 264 21.77 2.95 -6.72
N GLY A 265 21.52 3.49 -7.92
CA GLY A 265 22.46 4.32 -8.65
C GLY A 265 22.54 5.78 -8.17
N GLN A 266 21.80 6.18 -7.13
CA GLN A 266 21.84 7.55 -6.63
C GLN A 266 23.05 7.78 -5.73
N ASP A 267 23.79 8.87 -5.93
CA ASP A 267 25.01 9.20 -5.21
C ASP A 267 24.86 9.17 -3.69
N TYR A 268 23.73 9.62 -3.15
CA TYR A 268 23.51 9.62 -1.71
C TYR A 268 23.34 8.20 -1.16
N VAL A 269 22.81 7.26 -1.95
CA VAL A 269 22.67 5.86 -1.56
C VAL A 269 24.03 5.20 -1.52
N VAL A 270 24.83 5.37 -2.58
CA VAL A 270 26.19 4.83 -2.67
C VAL A 270 27.07 5.36 -1.53
N ARG A 271 26.96 6.66 -1.22
CA ARG A 271 27.70 7.25 -0.08
C ARG A 271 27.26 6.72 1.28
N ALA A 272 25.96 6.39 1.43
CA ALA A 272 25.42 5.98 2.72
C ALA A 272 25.64 4.49 3.03
N VAL A 273 25.62 3.61 2.02
CA VAL A 273 25.61 2.16 2.23
C VAL A 273 26.59 1.38 1.35
N GLY A 274 27.32 2.06 0.47
CA GLY A 274 28.26 1.42 -0.45
C GLY A 274 27.63 0.97 -1.76
N ASP A 275 28.38 0.15 -2.48
CA ASP A 275 27.97 -0.37 -3.79
C ASP A 275 26.88 -1.44 -3.66
N LEU A 276 25.79 -1.27 -4.38
CA LEU A 276 24.66 -2.22 -4.47
C LEU A 276 24.62 -2.95 -5.82
N SER A 277 25.69 -2.91 -6.61
CA SER A 277 25.73 -3.51 -7.96
C SER A 277 25.45 -5.01 -7.96
N SER A 278 25.78 -5.73 -6.87
CA SER A 278 25.45 -7.16 -6.72
C SER A 278 23.93 -7.44 -6.70
N GLN A 279 23.12 -6.40 -6.45
CA GLN A 279 21.68 -6.50 -6.38
C GLN A 279 20.96 -6.04 -7.68
N ILE A 280 21.70 -5.59 -8.68
CA ILE A 280 21.17 -5.07 -9.95
C ILE A 280 21.24 -6.10 -11.07
#